data_f9257f8fa859e703b2ecfa4286644f35
#
_entry.id   f9257f8fa859e703b2ecfa4286644f35
#
_cell.length_a   1.000
_cell.length_b   1.000
_cell.length_c   1.000
_cell.angle_alpha   90.00
_cell.angle_beta   90.00
_cell.angle_gamma   90.00
#
_symmetry.space_group_name_H-M   'P 1'
#
loop_
_entity.id
_entity.type
_entity.pdbx_description
1 polymer ?
#
loop_
_entity_poly.entity_id
_entity_poly.type
_entity_poly.pdbx_seq_one_letter_code
_entity_poly.pdbx_strand_id
1 'polypeptide(L)'
;MIHIVDYGLGNIGAFLSRFNELNIPAVSAKDAATLSEADHIILPGVGSFDHAMNLLNKSGMRSTLDELVLEKKVPVLGICVGMQILGQSSDEGEQPGLGWIGGKIRALECRQDAGNVPLPHMGWNDVNPSQALPLLKGMQNSRFYFLHSYYFDNGLSENCGATANYGGDFTCIVNKDNVWGVQFHPEKSHHFGSNLLKNFAEL
;
A
#
# COMPACT_ATOMS: atom_id res chain seq x y z
N MET A 1 -8.85 -6.72 -15.15
CA MET A 1 -9.85 -6.61 -14.05
C MET A 1 -9.11 -6.51 -12.72
N ILE A 2 -9.59 -5.66 -11.80
CA ILE A 2 -8.96 -5.46 -10.48
C ILE A 2 -9.44 -6.53 -9.50
N HIS A 3 -8.51 -7.22 -8.83
CA HIS A 3 -8.82 -8.15 -7.75
C HIS A 3 -8.37 -7.56 -6.41
N ILE A 4 -9.29 -7.43 -5.47
CA ILE A 4 -9.03 -6.91 -4.13
C ILE A 4 -8.92 -8.10 -3.20
N VAL A 5 -7.74 -8.31 -2.63
CA VAL A 5 -7.47 -9.45 -1.73
C VAL A 5 -8.26 -9.29 -0.44
N ASP A 6 -9.24 -10.15 -0.23
CA ASP A 6 -10.12 -10.16 0.95
C ASP A 6 -9.70 -11.29 1.89
N TYR A 7 -8.66 -11.03 2.66
CA TYR A 7 -8.13 -11.94 3.67
C TYR A 7 -8.57 -11.59 5.10
N GLY A 8 -9.66 -10.81 5.20
CA GLY A 8 -10.27 -10.41 6.47
C GLY A 8 -9.85 -9.02 6.97
N LEU A 9 -9.05 -8.28 6.22
CA LEU A 9 -8.61 -6.91 6.56
C LEU A 9 -8.85 -5.92 5.43
N GLY A 10 -9.05 -4.66 5.82
CA GLY A 10 -9.26 -3.56 4.89
C GLY A 10 -10.73 -3.29 4.59
N ASN A 11 -11.00 -2.12 4.05
CA ASN A 11 -12.35 -1.73 3.64
C ASN A 11 -12.61 -2.13 2.18
N ILE A 12 -12.81 -3.44 1.95
CA ILE A 12 -13.06 -4.00 0.62
C ILE A 12 -14.21 -3.30 -0.08
N GLY A 13 -15.32 -3.04 0.65
CA GLY A 13 -16.49 -2.36 0.10
C GLY A 13 -16.19 -0.95 -0.41
N ALA A 14 -15.33 -0.19 0.27
CA ALA A 14 -14.95 1.14 -0.18
C ALA A 14 -14.17 1.10 -1.51
N PHE A 15 -13.25 0.12 -1.67
CA PHE A 15 -12.53 -0.04 -2.92
C PHE A 15 -13.46 -0.46 -4.06
N LEU A 16 -14.35 -1.43 -3.83
CA LEU A 16 -15.33 -1.86 -4.82
C LEU A 16 -16.23 -0.68 -5.26
N SER A 17 -16.73 0.11 -4.30
CA SER A 17 -17.52 1.31 -4.59
C SER A 17 -16.73 2.33 -5.41
N ARG A 18 -15.47 2.56 -5.05
CA ARG A 18 -14.63 3.52 -5.77
C ARG A 18 -14.32 3.09 -7.20
N PHE A 19 -13.98 1.81 -7.43
CA PHE A 19 -13.78 1.29 -8.78
C PHE A 19 -15.07 1.28 -9.61
N ASN A 20 -16.22 1.01 -8.99
CA ASN A 20 -17.53 1.11 -9.65
C ASN A 20 -17.83 2.55 -10.10
N GLU A 21 -17.58 3.56 -9.25
CA GLU A 21 -17.71 4.99 -9.60
C GLU A 21 -16.81 5.39 -10.78
N LEU A 22 -15.64 4.74 -10.92
CA LEU A 22 -14.70 4.94 -12.02
C LEU A 22 -15.05 4.14 -13.28
N ASN A 23 -16.09 3.31 -13.25
CA ASN A 23 -16.44 2.34 -14.29
C ASN A 23 -15.30 1.35 -14.60
N ILE A 24 -14.52 0.96 -13.58
CA ILE A 24 -13.45 -0.01 -13.67
C ILE A 24 -13.92 -1.32 -13.03
N PRO A 25 -13.92 -2.45 -13.76
CA PRO A 25 -14.32 -3.75 -13.20
C PRO A 25 -13.41 -4.17 -12.05
N ALA A 26 -14.01 -4.44 -10.89
CA ALA A 26 -13.30 -4.91 -9.71
C ALA A 26 -14.10 -5.98 -8.97
N VAL A 27 -13.40 -6.95 -8.39
CA VAL A 27 -14.00 -8.04 -7.59
C VAL A 27 -13.23 -8.25 -6.29
N SER A 28 -13.92 -8.79 -5.29
CA SER A 28 -13.30 -9.28 -4.05
C SER A 28 -12.80 -10.72 -4.26
N ALA A 29 -11.51 -10.94 -4.06
CA ALA A 29 -10.89 -12.26 -4.11
C ALA A 29 -10.76 -12.81 -2.68
N LYS A 30 -11.58 -13.82 -2.34
CA LYS A 30 -11.62 -14.46 -1.02
C LYS A 30 -10.91 -15.81 -0.98
N ASP A 31 -10.48 -16.29 -2.13
CA ASP A 31 -9.80 -17.57 -2.30
C ASP A 31 -8.78 -17.52 -3.45
N ALA A 32 -7.92 -18.51 -3.49
CA ALA A 32 -6.86 -18.62 -4.47
C ALA A 32 -7.37 -18.74 -5.91
N ALA A 33 -8.53 -19.40 -6.11
CA ALA A 33 -9.08 -19.60 -7.45
C ALA A 33 -9.51 -18.25 -8.05
N THR A 34 -10.29 -17.46 -7.31
CA THR A 34 -10.68 -16.11 -7.73
C THR A 34 -9.46 -15.22 -7.94
N LEU A 35 -8.48 -15.27 -7.01
CA LEU A 35 -7.26 -14.45 -7.11
C LEU A 35 -6.41 -14.79 -8.34
N SER A 36 -6.40 -16.06 -8.76
CA SER A 36 -5.58 -16.52 -9.91
C SER A 36 -5.94 -15.86 -11.25
N GLU A 37 -7.12 -15.25 -11.34
CA GLU A 37 -7.62 -14.54 -12.54
C GLU A 37 -7.25 -13.05 -12.56
N ALA A 38 -6.43 -12.59 -11.62
CA ALA A 38 -6.12 -11.18 -11.48
C ALA A 38 -5.22 -10.63 -12.58
N ASP A 39 -5.64 -9.52 -13.20
CA ASP A 39 -4.78 -8.68 -14.05
C ASP A 39 -4.09 -7.58 -13.23
N HIS A 40 -4.72 -7.12 -12.14
CA HIS A 40 -4.20 -6.15 -11.17
C HIS A 40 -4.69 -6.52 -9.78
N ILE A 41 -3.86 -6.30 -8.78
CA ILE A 41 -4.12 -6.70 -7.40
C ILE A 41 -4.08 -5.49 -6.47
N ILE A 42 -5.14 -5.29 -5.67
CA ILE A 42 -5.12 -4.42 -4.49
C ILE A 42 -4.90 -5.31 -3.27
N LEU A 43 -3.87 -5.02 -2.50
CA LEU A 43 -3.59 -5.65 -1.21
C LEU A 43 -3.85 -4.64 -0.08
N PRO A 44 -5.10 -4.54 0.41
CA PRO A 44 -5.42 -3.63 1.49
C PRO A 44 -4.90 -4.16 2.82
N GLY A 45 -4.73 -3.28 3.80
CA GLY A 45 -4.39 -3.70 5.16
C GLY A 45 -4.75 -2.62 6.17
N VAL A 46 -5.26 -3.04 7.33
CA VAL A 46 -5.52 -2.20 8.50
C VAL A 46 -5.14 -2.95 9.76
N GLY A 47 -4.90 -2.23 10.86
CA GLY A 47 -4.48 -2.83 12.12
C GLY A 47 -2.97 -3.03 12.20
N SER A 48 -2.50 -4.13 12.78
CA SER A 48 -1.06 -4.37 13.01
C SER A 48 -0.43 -5.26 11.93
N PHE A 49 0.88 -5.14 11.80
CA PHE A 49 1.70 -5.89 10.85
C PHE A 49 1.56 -7.41 11.01
N ASP A 50 1.78 -7.92 12.23
CA ASP A 50 1.69 -9.36 12.51
C ASP A 50 0.30 -9.92 12.29
N HIS A 51 -0.74 -9.14 12.63
CA HIS A 51 -2.12 -9.56 12.39
C HIS A 51 -2.40 -9.71 10.89
N ALA A 52 -1.94 -8.76 10.09
CA ALA A 52 -2.09 -8.82 8.63
C ALA A 52 -1.34 -10.01 8.03
N MET A 53 -0.08 -10.23 8.42
CA MET A 53 0.70 -11.38 7.95
C MET A 53 0.08 -12.71 8.35
N ASN A 54 -0.39 -12.84 9.60
CA ASN A 54 -1.04 -14.05 10.09
C ASN A 54 -2.33 -14.38 9.32
N LEU A 55 -3.18 -13.37 9.06
CA LEU A 55 -4.40 -13.57 8.29
C LEU A 55 -4.11 -13.92 6.83
N LEU A 56 -3.16 -13.21 6.20
CA LEU A 56 -2.77 -13.51 4.82
C LEU A 56 -2.21 -14.93 4.68
N ASN A 57 -1.35 -15.36 5.60
CA ASN A 57 -0.79 -16.72 5.59
C ASN A 57 -1.85 -17.79 5.83
N LYS A 58 -2.90 -17.51 6.64
CA LYS A 58 -4.02 -18.43 6.90
C LYS A 58 -5.08 -18.44 5.80
N SER A 59 -5.13 -17.44 4.95
CA SER A 59 -6.17 -17.30 3.92
C SER A 59 -6.12 -18.34 2.81
N GLY A 60 -4.99 -19.03 2.66
CA GLY A 60 -4.74 -19.95 1.54
C GLY A 60 -4.39 -19.23 0.22
N MET A 61 -4.37 -17.90 0.19
CA MET A 61 -4.08 -17.11 -1.01
C MET A 61 -2.59 -16.77 -1.18
N ARG A 62 -1.76 -16.97 -0.15
CA ARG A 62 -0.38 -16.49 -0.12
C ARG A 62 0.47 -17.03 -1.29
N SER A 63 0.43 -18.32 -1.57
CA SER A 63 1.21 -18.93 -2.66
C SER A 63 0.79 -18.42 -4.05
N THR A 64 -0.52 -18.28 -4.26
CA THR A 64 -1.06 -17.72 -5.51
C THR A 64 -0.65 -16.25 -5.67
N LEU A 65 -0.67 -15.49 -4.59
CA LEU A 65 -0.26 -14.09 -4.58
C LEU A 65 1.24 -13.95 -4.92
N ASP A 66 2.10 -14.78 -4.31
CA ASP A 66 3.54 -14.80 -4.61
C ASP A 66 3.79 -15.17 -6.09
N GLU A 67 3.13 -16.19 -6.63
CA GLU A 67 3.23 -16.58 -8.05
C GLU A 67 2.83 -15.43 -8.99
N LEU A 68 1.65 -14.81 -8.76
CA LEU A 68 1.16 -13.71 -9.59
C LEU A 68 2.11 -12.52 -9.60
N VAL A 69 2.61 -12.14 -8.42
CA VAL A 69 3.41 -10.92 -8.27
C VAL A 69 4.86 -11.15 -8.67
N LEU A 70 5.48 -12.24 -8.22
CA LEU A 70 6.92 -12.47 -8.41
C LEU A 70 7.26 -13.12 -9.75
N GLU A 71 6.41 -14.04 -10.23
CA GLU A 71 6.67 -14.80 -11.46
C GLU A 71 5.93 -14.18 -12.66
N LYS A 72 4.61 -13.98 -12.54
CA LYS A 72 3.79 -13.46 -13.64
C LYS A 72 3.84 -11.93 -13.77
N LYS A 73 4.44 -11.23 -12.80
CA LYS A 73 4.60 -9.78 -12.78
C LYS A 73 3.26 -9.01 -12.85
N VAL A 74 2.22 -9.57 -12.28
CA VAL A 74 0.93 -8.87 -12.14
C VAL A 74 1.12 -7.63 -11.26
N PRO A 75 0.67 -6.44 -11.69
CA PRO A 75 0.76 -5.23 -10.88
C PRO A 75 0.02 -5.39 -9.56
N VAL A 76 0.69 -5.06 -8.45
CA VAL A 76 0.11 -5.07 -7.11
C VAL A 76 0.27 -3.72 -6.43
N LEU A 77 -0.78 -3.26 -5.75
CA LEU A 77 -0.77 -2.06 -4.91
C LEU A 77 -1.11 -2.40 -3.47
N GLY A 78 -0.11 -2.38 -2.60
CA GLY A 78 -0.27 -2.46 -1.16
C GLY A 78 -0.74 -1.12 -0.57
N ILE A 79 -1.75 -1.14 0.32
CA ILE A 79 -2.35 0.08 0.88
C ILE A 79 -2.27 0.04 2.40
N CYS A 80 -1.67 1.06 3.01
CA CYS A 80 -1.45 1.22 4.44
C CYS A 80 -0.67 0.03 5.01
N VAL A 81 -1.25 -0.81 5.88
CA VAL A 81 -0.60 -2.04 6.36
C VAL A 81 -0.30 -2.99 5.20
N GLY A 82 -1.11 -2.99 4.13
CA GLY A 82 -0.83 -3.74 2.89
C GLY A 82 0.48 -3.30 2.22
N MET A 83 0.84 -2.01 2.25
CA MET A 83 2.17 -1.54 1.84
C MET A 83 3.25 -2.04 2.81
N GLN A 84 2.99 -1.95 4.11
CA GLN A 84 3.97 -2.32 5.12
C GLN A 84 4.39 -3.79 5.03
N ILE A 85 3.45 -4.70 4.83
CA ILE A 85 3.75 -6.12 4.68
C ILE A 85 4.54 -6.47 3.40
N LEU A 86 4.68 -5.55 2.42
CA LEU A 86 5.59 -5.74 1.28
C LEU A 86 7.06 -5.77 1.71
N GLY A 87 7.39 -5.15 2.85
CA GLY A 87 8.72 -5.09 3.43
C GLY A 87 9.18 -6.41 4.04
N GLN A 88 10.36 -6.39 4.66
CA GLN A 88 11.01 -7.59 5.21
C GLN A 88 10.57 -7.88 6.65
N SER A 89 10.38 -6.85 7.47
CA SER A 89 10.06 -6.96 8.90
C SER A 89 9.48 -5.66 9.45
N SER A 90 8.98 -5.69 10.68
CA SER A 90 8.43 -4.51 11.36
C SER A 90 8.90 -4.43 12.81
N ASP A 91 9.09 -3.19 13.30
CA ASP A 91 9.29 -2.94 14.74
C ASP A 91 7.99 -3.15 15.55
N GLU A 92 6.84 -3.26 14.87
CA GLU A 92 5.54 -3.52 15.50
C GLU A 92 5.35 -4.99 15.91
N GLY A 93 6.09 -5.92 15.28
CA GLY A 93 5.87 -7.34 15.46
C GLY A 93 7.09 -8.21 15.17
N GLU A 94 6.87 -9.53 15.20
CA GLU A 94 7.91 -10.54 15.03
C GLU A 94 7.78 -11.32 13.71
N GLN A 95 6.63 -11.20 13.01
CA GLN A 95 6.42 -11.92 11.76
C GLN A 95 7.29 -11.36 10.65
N PRO A 96 7.85 -12.22 9.77
CA PRO A 96 8.47 -11.75 8.54
C PRO A 96 7.38 -11.22 7.60
N GLY A 97 7.71 -10.14 6.87
CA GLY A 97 6.87 -9.64 5.79
C GLY A 97 6.99 -10.47 4.51
N LEU A 98 6.40 -9.96 3.43
CA LEU A 98 6.48 -10.57 2.10
C LEU A 98 7.89 -10.50 1.51
N GLY A 99 8.68 -9.46 1.87
CA GLY A 99 10.04 -9.26 1.39
C GLY A 99 10.14 -8.92 -0.09
N TRP A 100 9.05 -8.49 -0.72
CA TRP A 100 9.05 -8.12 -2.15
C TRP A 100 9.81 -6.82 -2.41
N ILE A 101 9.78 -5.90 -1.43
CA ILE A 101 10.54 -4.66 -1.45
C ILE A 101 11.51 -4.66 -0.27
N GLY A 102 12.78 -4.32 -0.52
CA GLY A 102 13.77 -4.16 0.55
C GLY A 102 13.42 -2.99 1.46
N GLY A 103 13.50 -3.20 2.77
CA GLY A 103 13.20 -2.21 3.79
C GLY A 103 12.52 -2.83 5.01
N LYS A 104 12.46 -2.03 6.08
CA LYS A 104 11.89 -2.41 7.36
C LYS A 104 10.83 -1.38 7.78
N ILE A 105 9.79 -1.84 8.43
CA ILE A 105 8.76 -0.95 8.97
C ILE A 105 9.19 -0.50 10.37
N ARG A 106 9.25 0.82 10.58
CA ARG A 106 9.71 1.43 11.82
C ARG A 106 8.66 2.35 12.43
N ALA A 107 8.70 2.48 13.75
CA ALA A 107 7.86 3.44 14.45
C ALA A 107 8.27 4.88 14.08
N LEU A 108 7.28 5.74 13.83
CA LEU A 108 7.53 7.17 13.56
C LEU A 108 8.23 7.87 14.72
N GLU A 109 7.93 7.51 15.96
CA GLU A 109 8.56 8.07 17.16
C GLU A 109 10.06 7.76 17.28
N CYS A 110 10.54 6.71 16.63
CA CYS A 110 11.95 6.30 16.68
C CYS A 110 12.82 7.05 15.68
N ARG A 111 12.28 7.99 14.91
CA ARG A 111 13.06 8.78 13.96
C ARG A 111 13.88 9.83 14.69
N GLN A 112 15.15 9.96 14.32
CA GLN A 112 16.08 10.93 14.94
C GLN A 112 15.68 12.39 14.67
N ASP A 113 14.99 12.64 13.57
CA ASP A 113 14.52 13.95 13.13
C ASP A 113 13.03 14.19 13.47
N ALA A 114 12.35 13.20 14.03
CA ALA A 114 10.97 13.33 14.46
C ALA A 114 10.89 14.37 15.59
N GLY A 115 10.37 15.55 15.27
CA GLY A 115 9.94 16.51 16.28
C GLY A 115 8.88 15.86 17.18
N ASN A 116 8.48 16.55 18.26
CA ASN A 116 7.39 16.08 19.11
C ASN A 116 6.03 16.20 18.40
N VAL A 117 5.77 15.28 17.46
CA VAL A 117 4.52 15.24 16.68
C VAL A 117 3.54 14.25 17.28
N PRO A 118 2.22 14.55 17.30
CA PRO A 118 1.21 13.62 17.80
C PRO A 118 1.18 12.31 16.99
N LEU A 119 0.96 11.18 17.65
CA LEU A 119 0.72 9.89 17.02
C LEU A 119 -0.71 9.41 17.29
N PRO A 120 -1.33 8.74 16.31
CA PRO A 120 -0.84 8.46 14.95
C PRO A 120 -0.76 9.72 14.08
N HIS A 121 0.04 9.68 13.01
CA HIS A 121 -0.09 10.62 11.90
C HIS A 121 -1.49 10.42 11.29
N MET A 122 -2.38 11.35 11.55
CA MET A 122 -3.78 11.28 11.13
C MET A 122 -4.20 12.58 10.47
N GLY A 123 -4.65 12.49 9.22
CA GLY A 123 -5.16 13.63 8.48
C GLY A 123 -4.61 13.74 7.06
N TRP A 124 -4.89 14.87 6.43
CA TRP A 124 -4.46 15.18 5.07
C TRP A 124 -3.02 15.68 5.07
N ASN A 125 -2.21 15.13 4.18
CA ASN A 125 -0.83 15.54 4.01
C ASN A 125 -0.42 15.55 2.53
N ASP A 126 0.56 16.37 2.19
CA ASP A 126 1.09 16.50 0.84
C ASP A 126 2.03 15.34 0.53
N VAL A 127 2.01 14.88 -0.71
CA VAL A 127 2.87 13.82 -1.22
C VAL A 127 3.83 14.41 -2.24
N ASN A 128 5.12 14.25 -1.98
CA ASN A 128 6.22 14.80 -2.78
C ASN A 128 6.90 13.67 -3.57
N PRO A 129 6.61 13.49 -4.87
CA PRO A 129 7.26 12.48 -5.68
C PRO A 129 8.73 12.81 -5.91
N SER A 130 9.62 11.81 -5.78
CA SER A 130 11.05 11.94 -6.08
C SER A 130 11.33 12.02 -7.58
N GLN A 131 10.40 11.51 -8.39
CA GLN A 131 10.44 11.47 -9.84
C GLN A 131 9.01 11.37 -10.40
N ALA A 132 8.87 11.44 -11.72
CA ALA A 132 7.56 11.20 -12.34
C ALA A 132 7.09 9.76 -12.06
N LEU A 133 5.98 9.63 -11.35
CA LEU A 133 5.39 8.34 -11.00
C LEU A 133 4.12 8.11 -11.83
N PRO A 134 3.97 6.93 -12.47
CA PRO A 134 2.73 6.56 -13.15
C PRO A 134 1.49 6.70 -12.26
N LEU A 135 1.57 6.27 -10.99
CA LEU A 135 0.46 6.39 -10.03
C LEU A 135 -0.01 7.83 -9.81
N LEU A 136 0.87 8.82 -9.93
CA LEU A 136 0.57 10.26 -9.74
C LEU A 136 0.40 11.02 -11.05
N LYS A 137 0.31 10.30 -12.19
CA LYS A 137 0.14 10.93 -13.51
C LYS A 137 -1.06 11.86 -13.54
N GLY A 138 -0.84 13.08 -14.04
CA GLY A 138 -1.88 14.11 -14.16
C GLY A 138 -2.26 14.80 -12.84
N MET A 139 -1.58 14.50 -11.73
CA MET A 139 -1.82 15.15 -10.44
C MET A 139 -0.71 16.14 -10.11
N GLN A 140 -1.10 17.35 -9.73
CA GLN A 140 -0.21 18.38 -9.17
C GLN A 140 -0.60 18.62 -7.72
N ASN A 141 0.38 18.85 -6.84
CA ASN A 141 0.17 19.12 -5.41
C ASN A 141 -0.77 18.09 -4.76
N SER A 142 -0.48 16.82 -5.02
CA SER A 142 -1.33 15.72 -4.56
C SER A 142 -1.34 15.59 -3.05
N ARG A 143 -2.55 15.49 -2.47
CA ARG A 143 -2.78 15.33 -1.04
C ARG A 143 -3.60 14.10 -0.78
N PHE A 144 -3.21 13.37 0.26
CA PHE A 144 -3.89 12.13 0.63
C PHE A 144 -4.16 12.08 2.13
N TYR A 145 -5.11 11.22 2.52
CA TYR A 145 -5.43 10.98 3.91
C TYR A 145 -4.56 9.87 4.49
N PHE A 146 -3.83 10.20 5.56
CA PHE A 146 -2.96 9.29 6.32
C PHE A 146 -3.62 8.88 7.63
N LEU A 147 -3.31 7.67 8.08
CA LEU A 147 -3.64 7.16 9.42
C LEU A 147 -2.68 6.02 9.77
N HIS A 148 -1.53 6.36 10.37
CA HIS A 148 -0.50 5.37 10.70
C HIS A 148 0.44 5.87 11.80
N SER A 149 1.07 4.92 12.53
CA SER A 149 2.13 5.18 13.51
C SER A 149 3.48 4.59 13.09
N TYR A 150 3.51 3.80 12.02
CA TYR A 150 4.70 3.16 11.46
C TYR A 150 4.88 3.56 10.01
N TYR A 151 6.11 3.58 9.53
CA TYR A 151 6.46 3.96 8.16
C TYR A 151 7.45 2.96 7.54
N PHE A 152 7.52 2.95 6.23
CA PHE A 152 8.45 2.13 5.46
C PHE A 152 9.82 2.80 5.43
N ASP A 153 10.81 2.24 6.17
CA ASP A 153 12.19 2.68 6.15
C ASP A 153 12.98 1.84 5.14
N ASN A 154 13.24 2.43 3.99
CA ASN A 154 14.08 1.89 2.92
C ASN A 154 15.35 2.75 2.70
N GLY A 155 15.66 3.64 3.65
CA GLY A 155 16.82 4.54 3.56
C GLY A 155 16.70 5.56 2.41
N LEU A 156 15.48 5.91 1.98
CA LEU A 156 15.21 6.75 0.81
C LEU A 156 15.93 6.22 -0.45
N SER A 157 15.98 4.89 -0.59
CA SER A 157 16.63 4.17 -1.70
C SER A 157 15.91 4.37 -3.03
N GLU A 158 16.43 3.73 -4.07
CA GLU A 158 15.82 3.68 -5.40
C GLU A 158 14.36 3.24 -5.43
N ASN A 159 13.90 2.49 -4.40
CA ASN A 159 12.51 2.06 -4.26
C ASN A 159 11.61 3.11 -3.58
N CYS A 160 12.15 4.30 -3.23
CA CYS A 160 11.35 5.41 -2.72
C CYS A 160 10.73 6.17 -3.89
N GLY A 161 9.43 5.99 -4.09
CA GLY A 161 8.68 6.70 -5.13
C GLY A 161 8.30 8.12 -4.72
N ALA A 162 7.87 8.30 -3.47
CA ALA A 162 7.50 9.60 -2.93
C ALA A 162 7.68 9.67 -1.42
N THR A 163 7.82 10.89 -0.91
CA THR A 163 7.87 11.20 0.51
C THR A 163 6.69 12.08 0.95
N ALA A 164 6.42 12.08 2.24
CA ALA A 164 5.58 13.06 2.92
C ALA A 164 6.32 13.53 4.18
N ASN A 165 5.98 14.72 4.68
CA ASN A 165 6.63 15.26 5.87
C ASN A 165 5.70 15.20 7.08
N TYR A 166 6.17 14.57 8.17
CA TYR A 166 5.49 14.55 9.45
C TYR A 166 6.52 14.48 10.57
N GLY A 167 6.99 15.62 11.02
CA GLY A 167 8.14 15.74 11.93
C GLY A 167 9.46 15.29 11.28
N GLY A 168 9.55 15.37 9.96
CA GLY A 168 10.63 14.92 9.07
C GLY A 168 10.06 14.13 7.90
N ASP A 169 10.87 13.93 6.85
CA ASP A 169 10.43 13.22 5.64
C ASP A 169 10.43 11.70 5.85
N PHE A 170 9.39 11.04 5.38
CA PHE A 170 9.29 9.58 5.37
C PHE A 170 8.78 9.08 4.02
N THR A 171 9.15 7.85 3.66
CA THR A 171 8.66 7.21 2.43
C THR A 171 7.18 6.89 2.56
N CYS A 172 6.36 7.47 1.67
CA CYS A 172 4.91 7.26 1.63
C CYS A 172 4.42 6.54 0.37
N ILE A 173 5.27 6.44 -0.67
CA ILE A 173 5.07 5.55 -1.82
C ILE A 173 6.36 4.76 -2.04
N VAL A 174 6.25 3.45 -2.16
CA VAL A 174 7.32 2.56 -2.59
C VAL A 174 6.98 1.95 -3.94
N ASN A 175 8.02 1.69 -4.74
CA ASN A 175 7.89 0.98 -6.01
C ASN A 175 9.12 0.12 -6.29
N LYS A 176 8.88 -1.09 -6.77
CA LYS A 176 9.87 -1.97 -7.36
C LYS A 176 9.20 -2.80 -8.45
N ASP A 177 9.59 -2.59 -9.68
CA ASP A 177 8.98 -3.26 -10.84
C ASP A 177 7.44 -3.10 -10.86
N ASN A 178 6.72 -4.22 -10.79
CA ASN A 178 5.26 -4.31 -10.74
C ASN A 178 4.68 -4.14 -9.32
N VAL A 179 5.53 -4.02 -8.28
CA VAL A 179 5.10 -3.91 -6.88
C VAL A 179 5.07 -2.46 -6.45
N TRP A 180 3.89 -2.00 -6.05
CA TRP A 180 3.62 -0.65 -5.56
C TRP A 180 3.08 -0.68 -4.15
N GLY A 181 3.38 0.33 -3.36
CA GLY A 181 2.80 0.50 -2.05
C GLY A 181 2.58 1.97 -1.72
N VAL A 182 1.45 2.27 -1.04
CA VAL A 182 1.12 3.61 -0.55
C VAL A 182 0.75 3.56 0.93
N GLN A 183 1.30 4.47 1.74
CA GLN A 183 1.04 4.53 3.18
C GLN A 183 -0.31 5.16 3.50
N PHE A 184 -0.80 6.02 2.65
CA PHE A 184 -2.07 6.69 2.79
C PHE A 184 -3.24 5.84 2.28
N HIS A 185 -4.45 6.34 2.48
CA HIS A 185 -5.70 5.68 2.11
C HIS A 185 -6.33 6.32 0.86
N PRO A 186 -6.09 5.81 -0.36
CA PRO A 186 -6.69 6.36 -1.55
C PRO A 186 -8.22 6.31 -1.51
N GLU A 187 -8.81 5.27 -0.91
CA GLU A 187 -10.25 5.12 -0.78
C GLU A 187 -10.90 6.25 0.09
N LYS A 188 -10.09 6.95 0.90
CA LYS A 188 -10.50 8.09 1.72
C LYS A 188 -10.03 9.44 1.17
N SER A 189 -9.34 9.46 0.03
CA SER A 189 -8.62 10.64 -0.47
C SER A 189 -9.34 11.35 -1.62
N HIS A 190 -10.67 11.27 -1.68
CA HIS A 190 -11.52 11.95 -2.65
C HIS A 190 -10.99 11.80 -4.09
N HIS A 191 -10.94 12.89 -4.86
CA HIS A 191 -10.51 12.87 -6.27
C HIS A 191 -9.04 12.46 -6.45
N PHE A 192 -8.13 12.79 -5.52
CA PHE A 192 -6.73 12.33 -5.58
C PHE A 192 -6.65 10.82 -5.48
N GLY A 193 -7.41 10.23 -4.55
CA GLY A 193 -7.49 8.79 -4.41
C GLY A 193 -8.11 8.10 -5.62
N SER A 194 -9.20 8.66 -6.16
CA SER A 194 -9.82 8.15 -7.39
C SER A 194 -8.86 8.16 -8.58
N ASN A 195 -8.13 9.27 -8.76
CA ASN A 195 -7.14 9.38 -9.84
C ASN A 195 -5.98 8.38 -9.69
N LEU A 196 -5.49 8.19 -8.45
CA LEU A 196 -4.44 7.20 -8.19
C LEU A 196 -4.91 5.77 -8.51
N LEU A 197 -6.11 5.40 -8.06
CA LEU A 197 -6.67 4.08 -8.33
C LEU A 197 -6.93 3.86 -9.83
N LYS A 198 -7.39 4.92 -10.55
CA LYS A 198 -7.52 4.89 -12.01
C LYS A 198 -6.15 4.68 -12.67
N ASN A 199 -5.15 5.48 -12.29
CA ASN A 199 -3.79 5.36 -12.84
C ASN A 199 -3.20 3.97 -12.58
N PHE A 200 -3.45 3.38 -11.40
CA PHE A 200 -3.03 2.02 -11.10
C PHE A 200 -3.69 0.99 -12.02
N ALA A 201 -4.97 1.15 -12.32
CA ALA A 201 -5.69 0.25 -13.24
C ALA A 201 -5.22 0.37 -14.72
N GLU A 202 -4.45 1.40 -15.04
CA GLU A 202 -3.89 1.65 -16.38
C GLU A 202 -2.41 1.19 -16.51
N LEU A 203 -1.80 0.63 -15.41
CA LEU A 203 -0.46 0.04 -15.46
C LEU A 203 -0.48 -1.30 -16.18
#